data_c24126e6cdfd6ca1a0170830b200eb01
#
_entry.id   c24126e6cdfd6ca1a0170830b200eb01
#
_cell.length_a   1.000
_cell.length_b   1.000
_cell.length_c   1.000
_cell.angle_alpha   90.00
_cell.angle_beta   90.00
_cell.angle_gamma   90.00
#
_symmetry.space_group_name_H-M   'P 1'
#
loop_
_entity.id
_entity.type
_entity.pdbx_description
1 polymer ?
#
loop_
_entity_poly.entity_id
_entity_poly.type
_entity_poly.pdbx_seq_one_letter_code
_entity_poly.pdbx_strand_id
1 'polypeptide(L)'
;MKIGLALAGGGIRGAAHIGAIKALEENGIEIEAVGGTSAGSIVAALYAMGYKTDEIIKLFREFSSQVLSLSPKYIWESIKATRDIKLGGITTSENIEKVVGQAARKKKIKNIKDLKMPITIPATDLISNKEIIFTNNENLKGEEYIHDIEIGKAVRASSTFPGMYAPFEYEKYQFVDGGIFSNLPVKETKDLGVDKVLALRFKLKSPRKQKTIYNITMQSLDLMTENLIRESVNASTSVSVSYTHLTL
;
A
#
# COMPACT_ATOMS: atom_id res chain seq x y z
N MET A 1 21.75 9.06 12.84
CA MET A 1 20.97 7.80 12.83
C MET A 1 19.82 8.01 11.85
N LYS A 2 19.85 7.28 10.75
CA LYS A 2 18.83 7.36 9.68
C LYS A 2 17.61 6.53 10.04
N ILE A 3 16.43 7.13 9.99
CA ILE A 3 15.17 6.46 10.32
C ILE A 3 14.35 6.25 9.04
N GLY A 4 13.98 5.00 8.78
CA GLY A 4 13.02 4.62 7.77
C GLY A 4 11.64 4.40 8.39
N LEU A 5 10.59 4.59 7.60
CA LEU A 5 9.21 4.40 8.01
C LEU A 5 8.54 3.34 7.14
N ALA A 6 8.08 2.24 7.73
CA ALA A 6 7.33 1.20 7.05
C ALA A 6 5.84 1.29 7.38
N LEU A 7 4.98 1.39 6.36
CA LEU A 7 3.55 1.61 6.47
C LEU A 7 2.76 0.39 5.98
N ALA A 8 2.03 -0.26 6.88
CA ALA A 8 1.24 -1.44 6.55
C ALA A 8 0.07 -1.14 5.61
N GLY A 9 -0.30 -2.13 4.81
CA GLY A 9 -1.59 -2.17 4.13
C GLY A 9 -2.76 -2.24 5.12
N GLY A 10 -3.94 -1.80 4.70
CA GLY A 10 -5.10 -1.85 5.60
C GLY A 10 -6.33 -1.09 5.11
N GLY A 11 -6.41 -0.80 3.81
CA GLY A 11 -7.52 -0.08 3.20
C GLY A 11 -7.71 1.31 3.83
N ILE A 12 -8.94 1.67 4.17
CA ILE A 12 -9.26 3.00 4.73
C ILE A 12 -8.50 3.32 6.03
N ARG A 13 -8.07 2.29 6.78
CA ARG A 13 -7.26 2.49 8.00
C ARG A 13 -5.92 3.17 7.73
N GLY A 14 -5.46 3.16 6.46
CA GLY A 14 -4.25 3.89 6.03
C GLY A 14 -4.25 5.37 6.41
N ALA A 15 -5.42 6.00 6.61
CA ALA A 15 -5.52 7.38 7.11
C ALA A 15 -4.79 7.60 8.45
N ALA A 16 -4.70 6.57 9.31
CA ALA A 16 -3.99 6.68 10.59
C ALA A 16 -2.48 6.86 10.44
N HIS A 17 -1.89 6.34 9.34
CA HIS A 17 -0.47 6.57 9.06
C HIS A 17 -0.14 8.06 8.94
N ILE A 18 -1.06 8.86 8.40
CA ILE A 18 -0.87 10.30 8.23
C ILE A 18 -0.77 11.00 9.59
N GLY A 19 -1.63 10.61 10.54
CA GLY A 19 -1.57 11.12 11.91
C GLY A 19 -0.27 10.74 12.63
N ALA A 20 0.24 9.53 12.38
CA ALA A 20 1.51 9.10 12.94
C ALA A 20 2.69 9.87 12.34
N ILE A 21 2.72 10.08 11.02
CA ILE A 21 3.75 10.90 10.37
C ILE A 21 3.73 12.32 10.96
N LYS A 22 2.54 12.91 11.12
CA LYS A 22 2.39 14.24 11.72
C LYS A 22 2.96 14.28 13.14
N ALA A 23 2.67 13.29 13.97
CA ALA A 23 3.21 13.20 15.32
C ALA A 23 4.74 13.05 15.34
N LEU A 24 5.32 12.30 14.40
CA LEU A 24 6.77 12.18 14.26
C LEU A 24 7.40 13.53 13.88
N GLU A 25 6.85 14.23 12.90
CA GLU A 25 7.30 15.56 12.47
C GLU A 25 7.23 16.59 13.61
N GLU A 26 6.11 16.63 14.36
CA GLU A 26 5.90 17.52 15.50
C GLU A 26 6.89 17.26 16.65
N ASN A 27 7.43 16.06 16.75
CA ASN A 27 8.46 15.70 17.72
C ASN A 27 9.89 15.74 17.15
N GLY A 28 10.09 16.33 15.98
CA GLY A 28 11.41 16.53 15.37
C GLY A 28 12.07 15.24 14.90
N ILE A 29 11.28 14.20 14.64
CA ILE A 29 11.79 12.93 14.09
C ILE A 29 11.77 13.02 12.57
N GLU A 30 12.95 13.09 11.98
CA GLU A 30 13.13 13.12 10.53
C GLU A 30 13.08 11.71 9.95
N ILE A 31 12.26 11.53 8.91
CA ILE A 31 12.15 10.27 8.15
C ILE A 31 12.96 10.42 6.86
N GLU A 32 13.96 9.57 6.69
CA GLU A 32 14.88 9.63 5.55
C GLU A 32 14.52 8.65 4.43
N ALA A 33 13.69 7.64 4.71
CA ALA A 33 13.20 6.69 3.72
C ALA A 33 11.82 6.18 4.11
N VAL A 34 11.02 5.78 3.14
CA VAL A 34 9.67 5.28 3.41
C VAL A 34 9.35 4.04 2.58
N GLY A 35 8.75 3.05 3.21
CA GLY A 35 8.15 1.90 2.55
C GLY A 35 6.65 1.83 2.82
N GLY A 36 5.88 1.35 1.87
CA GLY A 36 4.44 1.20 2.09
C GLY A 36 3.80 0.19 1.17
N THR A 37 2.83 -0.55 1.70
CA THR A 37 2.06 -1.57 0.97
C THR A 37 0.60 -1.17 0.92
N SER A 38 -0.06 -1.40 -0.22
CA SER A 38 -1.50 -1.12 -0.38
C SER A 38 -1.85 0.33 0.02
N ALA A 39 -2.78 0.54 0.93
CA ALA A 39 -3.09 1.88 1.46
C ALA A 39 -1.86 2.60 2.06
N GLY A 40 -0.91 1.85 2.63
CA GLY A 40 0.37 2.40 3.09
C GLY A 40 1.21 2.93 1.95
N SER A 41 1.16 2.31 0.76
CA SER A 41 1.89 2.79 -0.43
C SER A 41 1.37 4.14 -0.93
N ILE A 42 0.07 4.40 -0.81
CA ILE A 42 -0.54 5.70 -1.16
C ILE A 42 0.05 6.80 -0.27
N VAL A 43 0.07 6.56 1.05
CA VAL A 43 0.61 7.52 2.02
C VAL A 43 2.12 7.69 1.83
N ALA A 44 2.86 6.58 1.66
CA ALA A 44 4.30 6.59 1.42
C ALA A 44 4.66 7.40 0.17
N ALA A 45 3.96 7.17 -0.94
CA ALA A 45 4.18 7.89 -2.20
C ALA A 45 3.92 9.39 -2.06
N LEU A 46 2.80 9.78 -1.46
CA LEU A 46 2.47 11.19 -1.25
C LEU A 46 3.50 11.88 -0.32
N TYR A 47 3.95 11.19 0.72
CA TYR A 47 4.98 11.69 1.62
C TYR A 47 6.33 11.84 0.90
N ALA A 48 6.76 10.83 0.15
CA ALA A 48 7.99 10.88 -0.64
C ALA A 48 7.98 11.96 -1.74
N MET A 49 6.81 12.33 -2.25
CA MET A 49 6.64 13.46 -3.17
C MET A 49 6.76 14.84 -2.46
N GLY A 50 6.94 14.89 -1.14
CA GLY A 50 7.04 16.12 -0.35
C GLY A 50 5.71 16.82 -0.09
N TYR A 51 4.61 16.07 -0.03
CA TYR A 51 3.33 16.60 0.47
C TYR A 51 3.37 16.68 2.00
N LYS A 52 2.87 17.79 2.54
CA LYS A 52 2.66 17.94 3.99
C LYS A 52 1.51 17.06 4.46
N THR A 53 1.53 16.65 5.71
CA THR A 53 0.51 15.75 6.30
C THR A 53 -0.92 16.27 6.12
N ASP A 54 -1.16 17.58 6.25
CA ASP A 54 -2.50 18.18 6.03
C ASP A 54 -2.95 18.12 4.56
N GLU A 55 -2.02 18.16 3.60
CA GLU A 55 -2.31 17.96 2.18
C GLU A 55 -2.61 16.48 1.88
N ILE A 56 -1.84 15.57 2.51
CA ILE A 56 -2.04 14.12 2.37
C ILE A 56 -3.42 13.72 2.90
N ILE A 57 -3.87 14.28 4.04
CA ILE A 57 -5.23 14.04 4.57
C ILE A 57 -6.30 14.41 3.54
N LYS A 58 -6.18 15.57 2.90
CA LYS A 58 -7.15 16.02 1.87
C LYS A 58 -7.18 15.06 0.67
N LEU A 59 -6.00 14.72 0.15
CA LEU A 59 -5.86 13.80 -0.98
C LEU A 59 -6.36 12.38 -0.64
N PHE A 60 -6.08 11.91 0.58
CA PHE A 60 -6.55 10.60 1.04
C PHE A 60 -8.07 10.55 1.24
N ARG A 61 -8.69 11.64 1.70
CA ARG A 61 -10.15 11.76 1.78
C ARG A 61 -10.79 11.76 0.40
N GLU A 62 -10.24 12.50 -0.55
CA GLU A 62 -10.68 12.52 -1.94
C GLU A 62 -10.57 11.12 -2.56
N PHE A 63 -9.44 10.44 -2.36
CA PHE A 63 -9.24 9.06 -2.76
C PHE A 63 -10.27 8.11 -2.10
N SER A 64 -10.46 8.18 -0.79
CA SER A 64 -11.38 7.30 -0.08
C SER A 64 -12.84 7.50 -0.51
N SER A 65 -13.24 8.73 -0.82
CA SER A 65 -14.59 9.02 -1.34
C SER A 65 -14.81 8.42 -2.73
N GLN A 66 -13.80 8.44 -3.60
CA GLN A 66 -13.87 7.85 -4.94
C GLN A 66 -13.86 6.32 -4.91
N VAL A 67 -13.13 5.71 -3.98
CA VAL A 67 -13.04 4.25 -3.81
C VAL A 67 -14.26 3.70 -3.06
N LEU A 68 -14.76 4.41 -2.04
CA LEU A 68 -15.91 4.01 -1.24
C LEU A 68 -17.25 4.36 -1.89
N SER A 69 -17.28 5.20 -2.90
CA SER A 69 -18.47 5.50 -3.72
C SER A 69 -18.90 4.32 -4.60
N LEU A 70 -18.26 3.17 -4.48
CA LEU A 70 -18.79 1.88 -4.90
C LEU A 70 -20.07 1.58 -4.07
N SER A 71 -21.16 2.25 -4.47
CA SER A 71 -22.46 2.02 -3.83
C SER A 71 -22.82 0.54 -3.97
N PRO A 72 -23.54 -0.06 -3.01
CA PRO A 72 -24.08 -1.41 -3.14
C PRO A 72 -24.82 -1.62 -4.47
N LYS A 73 -25.40 -0.56 -5.04
CA LYS A 73 -26.05 -0.53 -6.34
C LYS A 73 -25.05 -0.76 -7.49
N TYR A 74 -23.86 -0.14 -7.44
CA TYR A 74 -22.82 -0.32 -8.47
C TYR A 74 -22.25 -1.74 -8.42
N ILE A 75 -22.03 -2.28 -7.22
CA ILE A 75 -21.62 -3.68 -7.02
C ILE A 75 -22.68 -4.64 -7.57
N TRP A 76 -23.97 -4.35 -7.33
CA TRP A 76 -25.07 -5.16 -7.81
C TRP A 76 -25.26 -5.09 -9.33
N GLU A 77 -25.09 -3.91 -9.93
CA GLU A 77 -25.12 -3.71 -11.38
C GLU A 77 -23.93 -4.39 -12.07
N SER A 78 -22.76 -4.35 -11.47
CA SER A 78 -21.57 -5.07 -11.97
C SER A 78 -21.76 -6.59 -11.89
N ILE A 79 -22.32 -7.12 -10.81
CA ILE A 79 -22.68 -8.55 -10.67
C ILE A 79 -23.77 -8.94 -11.67
N LYS A 80 -24.76 -8.06 -11.94
CA LYS A 80 -25.84 -8.31 -12.92
C LYS A 80 -25.38 -8.25 -14.38
N ALA A 81 -24.43 -7.36 -14.69
CA ALA A 81 -23.84 -7.24 -16.02
C ALA A 81 -22.94 -8.43 -16.37
N THR A 82 -22.44 -9.17 -15.36
CA THR A 82 -21.53 -10.30 -15.52
C THR A 82 -22.22 -11.64 -15.35
N ARG A 83 -23.13 -11.94 -16.28
CA ARG A 83 -23.59 -13.34 -16.48
C ARG A 83 -22.47 -14.27 -16.96
N ASP A 84 -21.33 -13.70 -17.35
CA ASP A 84 -20.09 -14.40 -17.69
C ASP A 84 -19.07 -14.22 -16.56
N ILE A 85 -18.80 -15.31 -15.83
CA ILE A 85 -17.85 -15.42 -14.69
C ILE A 85 -16.37 -15.32 -15.20
N LYS A 86 -16.08 -14.37 -16.09
CA LYS A 86 -14.71 -14.13 -16.58
C LYS A 86 -14.02 -12.93 -15.93
N LEU A 87 -14.59 -12.35 -14.87
CA LEU A 87 -14.03 -11.15 -14.26
C LEU A 87 -13.24 -11.52 -13.00
N GLY A 88 -11.93 -11.33 -13.07
CA GLY A 88 -11.01 -11.52 -11.97
C GLY A 88 -11.18 -10.54 -10.78
N GLY A 89 -12.21 -9.67 -10.80
CA GLY A 89 -12.51 -8.68 -9.75
C GLY A 89 -13.78 -7.88 -10.04
N ILE A 90 -14.29 -7.17 -9.02
CA ILE A 90 -15.56 -6.40 -9.09
C ILE A 90 -15.38 -5.10 -9.86
N THR A 91 -14.18 -4.51 -9.86
CA THR A 91 -13.85 -3.23 -10.53
C THR A 91 -12.36 -3.16 -10.85
N THR A 92 -11.95 -2.07 -11.52
CA THR A 92 -10.53 -1.81 -11.78
C THR A 92 -9.94 -0.86 -10.73
N SER A 93 -8.65 -1.00 -10.47
CA SER A 93 -7.89 -0.13 -9.55
C SER A 93 -7.39 1.18 -10.22
N GLU A 94 -7.90 1.54 -11.40
CA GLU A 94 -7.47 2.71 -12.18
C GLU A 94 -7.62 4.05 -11.43
N ASN A 95 -8.65 4.17 -10.60
CA ASN A 95 -8.85 5.40 -9.82
C ASN A 95 -7.68 5.68 -8.88
N ILE A 96 -7.03 4.64 -8.35
CA ILE A 96 -5.83 4.76 -7.51
C ILE A 96 -4.71 5.40 -8.34
N GLU A 97 -4.42 4.85 -9.52
CA GLU A 97 -3.43 5.38 -10.45
C GLU A 97 -3.70 6.84 -10.82
N LYS A 98 -4.97 7.16 -11.15
CA LYS A 98 -5.38 8.52 -11.54
C LYS A 98 -5.13 9.54 -10.42
N VAL A 99 -5.57 9.25 -9.20
CA VAL A 99 -5.42 10.18 -8.07
C VAL A 99 -3.95 10.39 -7.72
N VAL A 100 -3.19 9.30 -7.57
CA VAL A 100 -1.75 9.39 -7.24
C VAL A 100 -0.97 10.04 -8.40
N GLY A 101 -1.28 9.68 -9.65
CA GLY A 101 -0.66 10.30 -10.82
C GLY A 101 -0.98 11.79 -10.98
N GLN A 102 -2.19 12.23 -10.59
CA GLN A 102 -2.52 13.67 -10.55
C GLN A 102 -1.71 14.40 -9.48
N ALA A 103 -1.59 13.82 -8.29
CA ALA A 103 -0.75 14.36 -7.23
C ALA A 103 0.72 14.45 -7.68
N ALA A 104 1.26 13.40 -8.29
CA ALA A 104 2.63 13.39 -8.82
C ALA A 104 2.87 14.50 -9.85
N ARG A 105 1.93 14.68 -10.81
CA ARG A 105 2.02 15.76 -11.82
C ARG A 105 2.03 17.17 -11.20
N LYS A 106 1.27 17.41 -10.12
CA LYS A 106 1.31 18.71 -9.41
C LYS A 106 2.69 19.01 -8.82
N LYS A 107 3.45 17.98 -8.45
CA LYS A 107 4.83 18.10 -7.95
C LYS A 107 5.88 17.95 -9.07
N LYS A 108 5.47 17.87 -10.35
CA LYS A 108 6.34 17.66 -11.52
C LYS A 108 7.12 16.32 -11.45
N ILE A 109 6.52 15.33 -10.82
CA ILE A 109 7.02 13.96 -10.69
C ILE A 109 6.19 13.09 -11.63
N LYS A 110 6.82 12.20 -12.37
CA LYS A 110 6.16 11.20 -13.21
C LYS A 110 6.51 9.79 -12.75
N ASN A 111 7.78 9.53 -12.63
CA ASN A 111 8.33 8.21 -12.40
C ASN A 111 8.81 8.06 -10.95
N ILE A 112 8.87 6.82 -10.44
CA ILE A 112 9.38 6.55 -9.08
C ILE A 112 10.83 7.03 -8.91
N LYS A 113 11.66 6.95 -9.96
CA LYS A 113 13.04 7.44 -9.97
C LYS A 113 13.18 8.96 -9.84
N ASP A 114 12.12 9.73 -10.09
CA ASP A 114 12.13 11.20 -9.94
C ASP A 114 12.02 11.63 -8.47
N LEU A 115 11.70 10.70 -7.56
CA LEU A 115 11.58 10.97 -6.13
C LEU A 115 12.95 11.17 -5.50
N LYS A 116 13.06 12.19 -4.62
CA LYS A 116 14.30 12.46 -3.87
C LYS A 116 14.42 11.58 -2.62
N MET A 117 13.30 11.33 -1.95
CA MET A 117 13.25 10.46 -0.77
C MET A 117 13.30 9.00 -1.24
N PRO A 118 14.19 8.17 -0.68
CA PRO A 118 14.19 6.74 -0.93
C PRO A 118 12.84 6.11 -0.57
N ILE A 119 12.30 5.32 -1.50
CA ILE A 119 10.99 4.68 -1.35
C ILE A 119 11.03 3.22 -1.80
N THR A 120 10.20 2.40 -1.15
CA THR A 120 9.91 1.03 -1.56
C THR A 120 8.40 0.75 -1.53
N ILE A 121 7.90 0.14 -2.58
CA ILE A 121 6.49 -0.22 -2.75
C ILE A 121 6.42 -1.65 -3.25
N PRO A 122 6.12 -2.65 -2.39
CA PRO A 122 5.95 -4.03 -2.82
C PRO A 122 4.63 -4.26 -3.53
N ALA A 123 4.65 -5.16 -4.51
CA ALA A 123 3.49 -5.75 -5.16
C ALA A 123 3.71 -7.25 -5.36
N THR A 124 2.66 -7.99 -5.68
CA THR A 124 2.73 -9.42 -5.97
C THR A 124 2.48 -9.66 -7.45
N ASP A 125 3.39 -10.35 -8.13
CA ASP A 125 3.17 -10.81 -9.50
C ASP A 125 2.64 -12.25 -9.52
N LEU A 126 1.45 -12.43 -10.08
CA LEU A 126 0.80 -13.74 -10.20
C LEU A 126 1.43 -14.64 -11.27
N ILE A 127 2.16 -14.06 -12.24
CA ILE A 127 2.77 -14.84 -13.34
C ILE A 127 4.03 -15.55 -12.83
N SER A 128 4.91 -14.78 -12.17
CA SER A 128 6.16 -15.35 -11.63
C SER A 128 6.01 -15.92 -10.22
N ASN A 129 4.88 -15.69 -9.54
CA ASN A 129 4.65 -16.03 -8.13
C ASN A 129 5.71 -15.42 -7.21
N LYS A 130 6.13 -14.18 -7.49
CA LYS A 130 7.16 -13.46 -6.74
C LYS A 130 6.66 -12.12 -6.21
N GLU A 131 7.31 -11.66 -5.16
CA GLU A 131 7.27 -10.26 -4.79
C GLU A 131 8.03 -9.42 -5.81
N ILE A 132 7.45 -8.28 -6.18
CA ILE A 132 8.10 -7.26 -7.01
C ILE A 132 8.12 -5.96 -6.22
N ILE A 133 9.27 -5.32 -6.18
CA ILE A 133 9.51 -4.12 -5.38
C ILE A 133 9.78 -2.93 -6.31
N PHE A 134 8.91 -1.94 -6.29
CA PHE A 134 9.15 -0.67 -6.97
C PHE A 134 9.95 0.24 -6.05
N THR A 135 11.08 0.76 -6.54
CA THR A 135 11.98 1.60 -5.74
C THR A 135 12.78 2.57 -6.62
N ASN A 136 13.17 3.70 -6.06
CA ASN A 136 14.10 4.63 -6.69
C ASN A 136 15.57 4.40 -6.26
N ASN A 137 15.84 3.38 -5.44
CA ASN A 137 17.20 3.02 -5.03
C ASN A 137 17.85 2.07 -6.06
N GLU A 138 18.56 2.63 -7.02
CA GLU A 138 19.23 1.87 -8.09
C GLU A 138 20.37 0.96 -7.61
N ASN A 139 20.78 1.01 -6.35
CA ASN A 139 21.75 0.08 -5.78
C ASN A 139 21.14 -1.31 -5.50
N LEU A 140 19.83 -1.39 -5.33
CA LEU A 140 19.09 -2.66 -5.20
C LEU A 140 18.98 -3.30 -6.58
N LYS A 141 19.61 -4.46 -6.76
CA LYS A 141 19.69 -5.18 -8.04
C LYS A 141 18.98 -6.53 -7.94
N GLY A 142 18.34 -6.93 -9.02
CA GLY A 142 17.65 -8.21 -9.14
C GLY A 142 16.38 -8.06 -10.00
N GLU A 143 15.85 -9.19 -10.45
CA GLU A 143 14.62 -9.22 -11.26
C GLU A 143 13.38 -8.79 -10.48
N GLU A 144 13.46 -8.82 -9.15
CA GLU A 144 12.41 -8.38 -8.24
C GLU A 144 12.31 -6.86 -8.10
N TYR A 145 13.31 -6.09 -8.55
CA TYR A 145 13.32 -4.63 -8.44
C TYR A 145 12.96 -3.94 -9.76
N ILE A 146 12.00 -3.02 -9.70
CA ILE A 146 11.61 -2.17 -10.83
C ILE A 146 11.84 -0.71 -10.45
N HIS A 147 12.72 -0.04 -11.21
CA HIS A 147 13.12 1.36 -10.99
C HIS A 147 12.48 2.32 -11.98
N ASP A 148 11.97 1.85 -13.11
CA ASP A 148 11.38 2.68 -14.16
C ASP A 148 9.89 2.38 -14.32
N ILE A 149 9.09 3.02 -13.48
CA ILE A 149 7.62 2.93 -13.52
C ILE A 149 7.00 4.25 -13.07
N GLU A 150 5.86 4.63 -13.65
CA GLU A 150 5.08 5.76 -13.16
C GLU A 150 4.61 5.50 -11.73
N ILE A 151 4.79 6.49 -10.84
CA ILE A 151 4.48 6.31 -9.42
C ILE A 151 3.02 5.93 -9.17
N GLY A 152 2.09 6.42 -9.99
CA GLY A 152 0.67 6.04 -9.91
C GLY A 152 0.45 4.56 -10.23
N LYS A 153 1.19 4.00 -11.18
CA LYS A 153 1.12 2.58 -11.54
C LYS A 153 1.73 1.69 -10.48
N ALA A 154 2.86 2.10 -9.88
CA ALA A 154 3.48 1.37 -8.76
C ALA A 154 2.52 1.26 -7.56
N VAL A 155 1.89 2.38 -7.19
CA VAL A 155 0.90 2.40 -6.10
C VAL A 155 -0.35 1.59 -6.48
N ARG A 156 -0.83 1.66 -7.73
CA ARG A 156 -1.92 0.83 -8.23
C ARG A 156 -1.61 -0.65 -8.10
N ALA A 157 -0.44 -1.09 -8.56
CA ALA A 157 0.00 -2.48 -8.47
C ALA A 157 -0.05 -2.98 -7.02
N SER A 158 0.55 -2.21 -6.09
CA SER A 158 0.58 -2.52 -4.67
C SER A 158 -0.78 -2.50 -3.98
N SER A 159 -1.78 -1.83 -4.56
CA SER A 159 -3.11 -1.64 -3.95
C SER A 159 -4.23 -2.39 -4.68
N THR A 160 -3.90 -3.25 -5.63
CA THR A 160 -4.88 -4.06 -6.39
C THR A 160 -5.30 -5.29 -5.55
N PHE A 161 -6.14 -5.04 -4.54
CA PHE A 161 -6.54 -6.06 -3.57
C PHE A 161 -7.40 -7.17 -4.21
N PRO A 162 -6.99 -8.47 -4.07
CA PRO A 162 -7.70 -9.60 -4.66
C PRO A 162 -9.16 -9.69 -4.16
N GLY A 163 -10.08 -10.01 -5.07
CA GLY A 163 -11.51 -10.08 -4.77
C GLY A 163 -12.24 -8.74 -4.77
N MET A 164 -11.51 -7.60 -4.71
CA MET A 164 -12.07 -6.26 -4.89
C MET A 164 -11.76 -5.73 -6.29
N TYR A 165 -10.51 -5.86 -6.73
CA TYR A 165 -10.04 -5.38 -8.02
C TYR A 165 -9.62 -6.54 -8.92
N ALA A 166 -9.83 -6.37 -10.23
CA ALA A 166 -9.18 -7.22 -11.24
C ALA A 166 -7.66 -7.00 -11.17
N PRO A 167 -6.86 -8.06 -11.39
CA PRO A 167 -5.40 -7.92 -11.44
C PRO A 167 -4.96 -6.82 -12.42
N PHE A 168 -3.91 -6.09 -12.08
CA PHE A 168 -3.37 -5.03 -12.92
C PHE A 168 -2.32 -5.60 -13.86
N GLU A 169 -2.64 -5.65 -15.14
CA GLU A 169 -1.69 -6.07 -16.18
C GLU A 169 -0.77 -4.92 -16.57
N TYR A 170 0.53 -5.16 -16.48
CA TYR A 170 1.57 -4.22 -16.85
C TYR A 170 2.78 -4.96 -17.43
N GLU A 171 3.07 -4.69 -18.73
CA GLU A 171 4.11 -5.38 -19.48
C GLU A 171 3.96 -6.92 -19.41
N LYS A 172 4.95 -7.60 -18.82
CA LYS A 172 4.94 -9.07 -18.63
C LYS A 172 4.34 -9.52 -17.30
N TYR A 173 3.87 -8.60 -16.47
CA TYR A 173 3.41 -8.86 -15.11
C TYR A 173 1.89 -8.80 -14.99
N GLN A 174 1.37 -9.55 -14.02
CA GLN A 174 -0.01 -9.48 -13.58
C GLN A 174 -0.04 -9.21 -12.07
N PHE A 175 -0.17 -7.93 -11.71
CA PHE A 175 -0.03 -7.48 -10.33
C PHE A 175 -1.32 -7.59 -9.53
N VAL A 176 -1.14 -8.01 -8.27
CA VAL A 176 -2.10 -7.88 -7.17
C VAL A 176 -1.39 -7.26 -5.96
N ASP A 177 -2.17 -6.96 -4.92
CA ASP A 177 -1.71 -6.29 -3.69
C ASP A 177 -0.44 -6.91 -3.10
N GLY A 178 0.50 -6.04 -2.72
CA GLY A 178 1.77 -6.46 -2.11
C GLY A 178 1.60 -7.14 -0.76
N GLY A 179 0.45 -6.97 -0.11
CA GLY A 179 0.17 -7.57 1.19
C GLY A 179 0.16 -9.09 1.23
N ILE A 180 0.20 -9.76 0.07
CA ILE A 180 0.33 -11.21 -0.01
C ILE A 180 1.73 -11.67 0.44
N PHE A 181 2.79 -10.93 0.09
CA PHE A 181 4.17 -11.22 0.50
C PHE A 181 4.63 -10.30 1.63
N SER A 182 4.45 -8.99 1.49
CA SER A 182 4.96 -7.98 2.43
C SER A 182 3.91 -6.91 2.73
N ASN A 183 2.99 -7.21 3.66
CA ASN A 183 1.98 -6.23 4.06
C ASN A 183 2.55 -5.10 4.94
N LEU A 184 3.69 -5.31 5.57
CA LEU A 184 4.46 -4.33 6.32
C LEU A 184 5.91 -4.40 5.85
N PRO A 185 6.34 -3.53 4.92
CA PRO A 185 7.60 -3.65 4.20
C PRO A 185 8.80 -3.19 5.03
N VAL A 186 9.06 -3.88 6.16
CA VAL A 186 10.15 -3.54 7.09
C VAL A 186 11.51 -3.84 6.48
N LYS A 187 11.66 -5.04 5.91
CA LYS A 187 12.91 -5.47 5.27
C LYS A 187 13.23 -4.57 4.08
N GLU A 188 12.27 -4.36 3.20
CA GLU A 188 12.38 -3.56 1.98
C GLU A 188 12.74 -2.09 2.31
N THR A 189 12.17 -1.56 3.41
CA THR A 189 12.51 -0.23 3.92
C THR A 189 13.92 -0.20 4.52
N LYS A 190 14.33 -1.27 5.20
CA LYS A 190 15.68 -1.39 5.76
C LYS A 190 16.75 -1.43 4.66
N ASP A 191 16.45 -2.11 3.58
CA ASP A 191 17.33 -2.24 2.41
C ASP A 191 17.56 -0.89 1.67
N LEU A 192 16.77 0.15 1.97
CA LEU A 192 17.02 1.52 1.50
C LEU A 192 18.24 2.20 2.19
N GLY A 193 18.90 1.52 3.14
CA GLY A 193 20.12 2.00 3.78
C GLY A 193 19.89 2.84 5.04
N VAL A 194 18.77 2.63 5.73
CA VAL A 194 18.48 3.27 7.01
C VAL A 194 18.99 2.45 8.19
N ASP A 195 19.29 3.13 9.32
CA ASP A 195 19.81 2.49 10.53
C ASP A 195 18.70 1.75 11.29
N LYS A 196 17.50 2.35 11.36
CA LYS A 196 16.33 1.80 12.04
C LYS A 196 15.07 1.99 11.20
N VAL A 197 14.13 1.07 11.34
CA VAL A 197 12.81 1.17 10.72
C VAL A 197 11.76 1.29 11.81
N LEU A 198 10.95 2.35 11.74
CA LEU A 198 9.74 2.50 12.52
C LEU A 198 8.58 1.88 11.72
N ALA A 199 8.01 0.82 12.23
CA ALA A 199 6.97 0.06 11.55
C ALA A 199 5.58 0.41 12.10
N LEU A 200 4.71 0.93 11.25
CA LEU A 200 3.34 1.32 11.59
C LEU A 200 2.35 0.29 11.05
N ARG A 201 1.62 -0.38 11.94
CA ARG A 201 0.66 -1.42 11.57
C ARG A 201 -0.68 -1.26 12.28
N PHE A 202 -1.68 -1.98 11.81
CA PHE A 202 -3.02 -2.02 12.41
C PHE A 202 -3.21 -3.32 13.17
N LYS A 203 -3.80 -3.24 14.37
CA LYS A 203 -4.24 -4.43 15.08
C LYS A 203 -5.43 -5.06 14.35
N LEU A 204 -5.46 -6.38 14.27
CA LEU A 204 -6.63 -7.09 13.78
C LEU A 204 -7.88 -6.72 14.59
N LYS A 205 -9.01 -6.64 13.91
CA LYS A 205 -10.31 -6.47 14.58
C LYS A 205 -10.55 -7.66 15.50
N SER A 206 -11.34 -7.42 16.56
CA SER A 206 -11.78 -8.48 17.46
C SER A 206 -12.43 -9.61 16.66
N PRO A 207 -12.15 -10.89 17.01
CA PRO A 207 -12.69 -12.02 16.28
C PRO A 207 -14.22 -12.01 16.29
N ARG A 208 -14.79 -12.22 15.10
CA ARG A 208 -16.25 -12.34 14.91
C ARG A 208 -16.54 -13.58 14.08
N LYS A 209 -17.62 -14.26 14.40
CA LYS A 209 -18.08 -15.41 13.62
C LYS A 209 -18.47 -14.94 12.21
N GLN A 210 -17.81 -15.49 11.20
CA GLN A 210 -18.10 -15.20 9.80
C GLN A 210 -19.19 -16.15 9.26
N LYS A 211 -20.06 -15.62 8.39
CA LYS A 211 -21.21 -16.38 7.88
C LYS A 211 -21.21 -16.56 6.35
N THR A 212 -20.44 -15.75 5.62
CA THR A 212 -20.40 -15.79 4.17
C THR A 212 -19.03 -16.24 3.68
N ILE A 213 -18.97 -16.92 2.53
CA ILE A 213 -17.71 -17.34 1.90
C ILE A 213 -16.78 -16.14 1.74
N TYR A 214 -17.29 -15.01 1.25
CA TYR A 214 -16.52 -13.78 1.09
C TYR A 214 -15.86 -13.33 2.41
N ASN A 215 -16.64 -13.24 3.50
CA ASN A 215 -16.12 -12.80 4.79
C ASN A 215 -15.12 -13.82 5.38
N ILE A 216 -15.34 -15.12 5.17
CA ILE A 216 -14.41 -16.17 5.60
C ILE A 216 -13.08 -16.03 4.85
N THR A 217 -13.13 -15.87 3.52
CA THR A 217 -11.93 -15.70 2.69
C THR A 217 -11.17 -14.44 3.08
N MET A 218 -11.85 -13.29 3.24
CA MET A 218 -11.23 -12.04 3.67
C MET A 218 -10.58 -12.17 5.05
N GLN A 219 -11.26 -12.78 6.01
CA GLN A 219 -10.71 -13.03 7.34
C GLN A 219 -9.48 -13.96 7.29
N SER A 220 -9.50 -14.97 6.43
CA SER A 220 -8.35 -15.88 6.26
C SER A 220 -7.15 -15.14 5.68
N LEU A 221 -7.34 -14.29 4.67
CA LEU A 221 -6.28 -13.44 4.13
C LEU A 221 -5.73 -12.48 5.19
N ASP A 222 -6.59 -11.84 5.98
CA ASP A 222 -6.18 -10.96 7.09
C ASP A 222 -5.31 -11.72 8.12
N LEU A 223 -5.66 -12.98 8.44
CA LEU A 223 -4.90 -13.80 9.38
C LEU A 223 -3.55 -14.23 8.80
N MET A 224 -3.50 -14.61 7.53
CA MET A 224 -2.23 -14.96 6.84
C MET A 224 -1.30 -13.75 6.81
N THR A 225 -1.82 -12.58 6.46
CA THR A 225 -1.09 -11.31 6.45
C THR A 225 -0.56 -10.95 7.84
N GLU A 226 -1.36 -11.11 8.89
CA GLU A 226 -0.91 -10.84 10.27
C GLU A 226 0.23 -11.77 10.70
N ASN A 227 0.23 -13.04 10.28
CA ASN A 227 1.33 -13.96 10.58
C ASN A 227 2.63 -13.50 9.89
N LEU A 228 2.57 -13.10 8.62
CA LEU A 228 3.72 -12.53 7.91
C LEU A 228 4.27 -11.27 8.59
N ILE A 229 3.37 -10.37 9.05
CA ILE A 229 3.78 -9.17 9.80
C ILE A 229 4.52 -9.55 11.09
N ARG A 230 4.03 -10.55 11.84
CA ARG A 230 4.69 -10.98 13.09
C ARG A 230 6.09 -11.52 12.83
N GLU A 231 6.27 -12.31 11.78
CA GLU A 231 7.59 -12.80 11.39
C GLU A 231 8.53 -11.66 10.99
N SER A 232 8.07 -10.72 10.16
CA SER A 232 8.85 -9.55 9.74
C SER A 232 9.29 -8.69 10.93
N VAL A 233 8.40 -8.44 11.90
CA VAL A 233 8.71 -7.64 13.10
C VAL A 233 9.68 -8.37 14.02
N ASN A 234 9.53 -9.68 14.21
CA ASN A 234 10.42 -10.47 15.07
C ASN A 234 11.84 -10.60 14.48
N ALA A 235 11.96 -10.62 13.16
CA ALA A 235 13.25 -10.71 12.46
C ALA A 235 14.00 -9.37 12.39
N SER A 236 13.38 -8.26 12.79
CA SER A 236 13.94 -6.91 12.62
C SER A 236 14.21 -6.23 13.97
N THR A 237 15.22 -5.36 14.00
CA THR A 237 15.51 -4.41 15.11
C THR A 237 14.58 -3.19 15.08
N SER A 238 13.35 -3.36 14.61
CA SER A 238 12.38 -2.30 14.37
C SER A 238 11.42 -2.12 15.55
N VAL A 239 11.01 -0.88 15.77
CA VAL A 239 9.94 -0.56 16.73
C VAL A 239 8.61 -0.64 15.99
N SER A 240 7.70 -1.50 16.46
CA SER A 240 6.36 -1.61 15.91
C SER A 240 5.37 -0.80 16.72
N VAL A 241 4.64 0.12 16.07
CA VAL A 241 3.53 0.86 16.67
C VAL A 241 2.22 0.31 16.11
N SER A 242 1.31 -0.09 17.00
CA SER A 242 0.01 -0.65 16.61
C SER A 242 -1.12 0.30 17.00
N TYR A 243 -1.97 0.64 16.01
CA TYR A 243 -3.16 1.45 16.24
C TYR A 243 -4.39 0.58 16.47
N THR A 244 -5.14 0.87 17.54
CA THR A 244 -6.35 0.14 17.90
C THR A 244 -7.64 0.87 17.58
N HIS A 245 -7.61 2.19 17.48
CA HIS A 245 -8.81 3.02 17.29
C HIS A 245 -8.56 4.11 16.26
N LEU A 246 -9.48 4.22 15.29
CA LEU A 246 -9.68 5.39 14.44
C LEU A 246 -10.97 6.05 14.92
N THR A 247 -10.87 7.21 15.54
CA THR A 247 -11.96 8.19 15.60
C THR A 247 -11.84 9.03 14.33
N LEU A 248 -12.74 8.78 13.37
CA LEU A 248 -12.94 9.63 12.18
C LEU A 248 -13.89 10.75 12.50
#